data_c59a097063d456ee0b873dfd871a5399
#
_entry.id   c59a097063d456ee0b873dfd871a5399
#
_cell.length_a   1.000
_cell.length_b   1.000
_cell.length_c   1.000
_cell.angle_alpha   90.00
_cell.angle_beta   90.00
_cell.angle_gamma   90.00
#
_symmetry.space_group_name_H-M   'P 1'
#
loop_
_entity.id
_entity.type
_entity.pdbx_description
1 polymer ?
#
loop_
_entity_poly.entity_id
_entity_poly.type
_entity_poly.pdbx_seq_one_letter_code
_entity_poly.pdbx_strand_id
1 'polypeptide(L)'
;MRILIYTTETEVGEWAKETLNEFGRGMHIHVSDKPEILEGKWSFVIMLGEDCSKATDPQKSACYPVPSGDEERAGLRRKLWALYRDTLRDRIGSKCSCGLYDVCHCH
;
A
#
# COMPACT_ATOMS: atom_id res chain seq x y z
N MET A 1 7.41 2.98 -7.56
CA MET A 1 7.19 2.05 -6.44
C MET A 1 6.09 1.07 -6.80
N ARG A 2 6.34 -0.21 -6.65
CA ARG A 2 5.37 -1.25 -6.97
C ARG A 2 4.72 -1.78 -5.70
N ILE A 3 3.40 -1.67 -5.62
CA ILE A 3 2.65 -2.11 -4.44
C ILE A 3 1.65 -3.17 -4.88
N LEU A 4 1.59 -4.27 -4.12
CA LEU A 4 0.59 -5.30 -4.32
C LEU A 4 -0.46 -5.21 -3.22
N ILE A 5 -1.73 -5.20 -3.62
CA ILE A 5 -2.83 -5.40 -2.68
C ILE A 5 -3.34 -6.82 -2.90
N TYR A 6 -3.06 -7.69 -1.94
CA TYR A 6 -3.42 -9.10 -2.02
C TYR A 6 -4.71 -9.34 -1.23
N THR A 7 -5.78 -9.71 -1.92
CA THR A 7 -7.06 -9.93 -1.27
C THR A 7 -7.96 -10.77 -2.17
N THR A 8 -8.81 -11.60 -1.56
CA THR A 8 -9.84 -12.31 -2.28
C THR A 8 -11.06 -11.43 -2.55
N GLU A 9 -11.17 -10.30 -1.84
CA GLU A 9 -12.26 -9.33 -2.03
C GLU A 9 -11.78 -8.24 -2.99
N THR A 10 -11.87 -8.53 -4.29
CA THR A 10 -11.32 -7.63 -5.30
C THR A 10 -11.95 -6.25 -5.27
N GLU A 11 -13.23 -6.14 -4.95
CA GLU A 11 -13.90 -4.84 -4.84
C GLU A 11 -13.26 -3.98 -3.76
N VAL A 12 -12.97 -4.59 -2.61
CA VAL A 12 -12.30 -3.89 -1.52
C VAL A 12 -10.87 -3.52 -1.92
N GLY A 13 -10.20 -4.43 -2.64
CA GLY A 13 -8.86 -4.17 -3.15
C GLY A 13 -8.82 -2.98 -4.07
N GLU A 14 -9.78 -2.86 -4.99
CA GLU A 14 -9.84 -1.73 -5.90
C GLU A 14 -10.13 -0.44 -5.15
N TRP A 15 -11.00 -0.50 -4.14
CA TRP A 15 -11.26 0.66 -3.30
C TRP A 15 -9.99 1.11 -2.58
N ALA A 16 -9.22 0.17 -2.03
CA ALA A 16 -7.98 0.49 -1.34
C ALA A 16 -6.96 1.11 -2.29
N LYS A 17 -6.88 0.59 -3.51
CA LYS A 17 -6.01 1.14 -4.54
C LYS A 17 -6.37 2.59 -4.84
N GLU A 18 -7.65 2.87 -5.04
CA GLU A 18 -8.10 4.24 -5.30
C GLU A 18 -7.81 5.16 -4.12
N THR A 19 -8.00 4.64 -2.91
CA THR A 19 -7.75 5.40 -1.70
C THR A 19 -6.28 5.80 -1.59
N LEU A 20 -5.37 4.87 -1.86
CA LEU A 20 -3.95 5.15 -1.82
C LEU A 20 -3.55 6.15 -2.91
N ASN A 21 -4.15 6.04 -4.09
CA ASN A 21 -3.86 6.97 -5.18
C ASN A 21 -4.33 8.40 -4.87
N GLU A 22 -5.33 8.55 -3.99
CA GLU A 22 -5.75 9.88 -3.53
C GLU A 22 -4.70 10.51 -2.62
N PHE A 23 -3.93 9.70 -1.90
CA PHE A 23 -2.95 10.21 -0.95
C PHE A 23 -1.71 10.78 -1.66
N GLY A 24 -1.32 10.21 -2.79
CA GLY A 24 -0.14 10.68 -3.48
C GLY A 24 0.12 9.93 -4.77
N ARG A 25 1.19 10.32 -5.45
CA ARG A 25 1.59 9.75 -6.74
C ARG A 25 2.86 8.93 -6.58
N GLY A 26 3.24 8.24 -7.66
CA GLY A 26 4.47 7.47 -7.68
C GLY A 26 4.28 6.02 -7.27
N MET A 27 3.04 5.58 -7.09
CA MET A 27 2.74 4.20 -6.75
C MET A 27 2.10 3.48 -7.95
N HIS A 28 2.64 2.30 -8.27
CA HIS A 28 2.02 1.41 -9.25
C HIS A 28 1.37 0.29 -8.44
N ILE A 29 0.06 0.33 -8.32
CA ILE A 29 -0.68 -0.56 -7.44
C ILE A 29 -1.37 -1.65 -8.24
N HIS A 30 -1.14 -2.88 -7.85
CA HIS A 30 -1.75 -4.05 -8.48
C HIS A 30 -2.61 -4.77 -7.45
N VAL A 31 -3.81 -5.16 -7.84
CA VAL A 31 -4.73 -5.91 -6.98
C VAL A 31 -4.86 -7.33 -7.52
N SER A 32 -4.65 -8.33 -6.66
CA SER A 32 -4.74 -9.73 -7.09
C SER A 32 -5.16 -10.62 -5.93
N ASP A 33 -5.72 -11.77 -6.28
CA ASP A 33 -6.08 -12.82 -5.31
C ASP A 33 -5.27 -14.10 -5.53
N LYS A 34 -4.28 -14.06 -6.42
CA LYS A 34 -3.52 -15.26 -6.78
C LYS A 34 -2.26 -15.38 -5.92
N PRO A 35 -2.09 -16.50 -5.18
CA PRO A 35 -0.95 -16.65 -4.26
C PRO A 35 0.42 -16.54 -4.93
N GLU A 36 0.55 -17.01 -6.17
CA GLU A 36 1.82 -16.98 -6.87
C GLU A 36 2.35 -15.58 -7.12
N ILE A 37 1.47 -14.56 -7.09
CA ILE A 37 1.90 -13.18 -7.31
C ILE A 37 2.72 -12.66 -6.12
N LEU A 38 2.58 -13.30 -4.96
CA LEU A 38 3.34 -12.90 -3.77
C LEU A 38 4.84 -13.11 -3.95
N GLU A 39 5.24 -13.98 -4.88
CA GLU A 39 6.64 -14.24 -5.14
C GLU A 39 7.28 -13.19 -6.04
N GLY A 40 6.49 -12.26 -6.56
CA GLY A 40 7.00 -11.18 -7.38
C GLY A 40 7.81 -10.17 -6.58
N LYS A 41 8.48 -9.28 -7.32
CA LYS A 41 9.30 -8.25 -6.68
C LYS A 41 8.46 -7.02 -6.40
N TRP A 42 7.94 -6.94 -5.20
CA TRP A 42 7.10 -5.84 -4.76
C TRP A 42 7.86 -4.95 -3.78
N SER A 43 7.66 -3.65 -3.91
CA SER A 43 8.21 -2.71 -2.94
C SER A 43 7.48 -2.82 -1.62
N PHE A 44 6.19 -3.10 -1.67
CA PHE A 44 5.38 -3.29 -0.49
C PHE A 44 4.16 -4.14 -0.83
N VAL A 45 3.68 -4.93 0.14
CA VAL A 45 2.52 -5.79 -0.01
C VAL A 45 1.50 -5.46 1.08
N ILE A 46 0.27 -5.19 0.67
CA ILE A 46 -0.83 -4.95 1.61
C ILE A 46 -1.78 -6.14 1.50
N MET A 47 -1.98 -6.84 2.61
CA MET A 47 -2.84 -8.02 2.66
C MET A 47 -4.14 -7.67 3.34
N LEU A 48 -5.25 -7.85 2.65
CA LEU A 48 -6.58 -7.54 3.18
C LEU A 48 -7.36 -8.84 3.38
N GLY A 49 -7.64 -9.14 4.64
CA GLY A 49 -8.38 -10.34 4.99
C GLY A 49 -7.56 -11.61 4.95
N GLU A 50 -6.24 -11.50 4.80
CA GLU A 50 -5.35 -12.65 4.73
C GLU A 50 -4.37 -12.62 5.89
N ASP A 51 -3.83 -13.79 6.19
CA ASP A 51 -2.87 -13.95 7.28
C ASP A 51 -1.51 -13.36 6.89
N CYS A 52 -0.93 -12.57 7.78
CA CYS A 52 0.41 -12.02 7.56
C CYS A 52 1.48 -13.07 7.35
N SER A 53 1.24 -14.29 7.85
CA SER A 53 2.22 -15.36 7.67
C SER A 53 2.44 -15.73 6.20
N LYS A 54 1.53 -15.34 5.32
CA LYS A 54 1.67 -15.60 3.89
C LYS A 54 2.61 -14.61 3.20
N ALA A 55 2.96 -13.51 3.87
CA ALA A 55 3.86 -12.52 3.28
C ALA A 55 5.27 -13.07 3.23
N THR A 56 5.94 -12.84 2.09
CA THR A 56 7.31 -13.31 1.92
C THR A 56 8.32 -12.45 2.67
N ASP A 57 7.98 -11.19 2.93
CA ASP A 57 8.85 -10.27 3.66
C ASP A 57 8.02 -9.45 4.63
N PRO A 58 8.03 -9.78 5.93
CA PRO A 58 7.24 -9.06 6.92
C PRO A 58 7.58 -7.58 7.03
N GLN A 59 8.82 -7.20 6.70
CA GLN A 59 9.23 -5.79 6.78
C GLN A 59 8.66 -4.96 5.63
N LYS A 60 8.18 -5.63 4.58
CA LYS A 60 7.61 -4.98 3.41
C LYS A 60 6.15 -5.34 3.24
N SER A 61 5.46 -5.65 4.33
CA SER A 61 4.06 -6.03 4.27
C SER A 61 3.28 -5.48 5.45
N ALA A 62 1.97 -5.33 5.23
CA ALA A 62 1.03 -4.94 6.27
C ALA A 62 -0.26 -5.75 6.07
N CYS A 63 -0.91 -6.11 7.16
CA CYS A 63 -2.13 -6.91 7.11
C CYS A 63 -3.25 -6.19 7.82
N TYR A 64 -4.41 -6.18 7.18
CA TYR A 64 -5.60 -5.56 7.74
C TYR A 64 -6.80 -6.46 7.47
N PRO A 65 -7.81 -6.43 8.34
CA PRO A 65 -9.04 -7.16 8.06
C PRO A 65 -9.82 -6.48 6.93
N VAL A 66 -10.64 -7.27 6.23
CA VAL A 66 -11.52 -6.72 5.21
C VAL A 66 -12.61 -5.89 5.90
N PRO A 67 -12.79 -4.63 5.52
CA PRO A 67 -13.85 -3.82 6.10
C PRO A 67 -15.22 -4.30 5.62
N SER A 68 -16.19 -4.38 6.55
CA SER A 68 -17.51 -4.89 6.24
C SER A 68 -18.58 -3.81 6.20
N GLY A 69 -18.23 -2.55 6.42
CA GLY A 69 -19.18 -1.45 6.37
C GLY A 69 -18.49 -0.11 6.29
N ASP A 70 -19.26 0.95 6.19
CA ASP A 70 -18.70 2.29 6.01
C ASP A 70 -17.79 2.70 7.15
N GLU A 71 -18.16 2.35 8.39
CA GLU A 71 -17.36 2.69 9.55
C GLU A 71 -16.01 1.98 9.51
N GLU A 72 -16.03 0.69 9.15
CA GLU A 72 -14.79 -0.05 9.05
C GLU A 72 -13.93 0.42 7.88
N ARG A 73 -14.57 0.85 6.79
CA ARG A 73 -13.83 1.42 5.67
C ARG A 73 -13.16 2.72 6.06
N ALA A 74 -13.85 3.55 6.85
CA ALA A 74 -13.26 4.79 7.35
C ALA A 74 -12.07 4.49 8.26
N GLY A 75 -12.18 3.46 9.09
CA GLY A 75 -11.08 3.03 9.95
C GLY A 75 -9.89 2.54 9.14
N LEU A 76 -10.15 1.73 8.13
CA LEU A 76 -9.08 1.23 7.26
C LEU A 76 -8.45 2.36 6.47
N ARG A 77 -9.23 3.32 6.01
CA ARG A 77 -8.70 4.49 5.30
C ARG A 77 -7.69 5.23 6.18
N ARG A 78 -8.00 5.41 7.47
CA ARG A 78 -7.07 6.05 8.41
C ARG A 78 -5.79 5.23 8.58
N LYS A 79 -5.90 3.90 8.62
CA LYS A 79 -4.73 3.03 8.73
C LYS A 79 -3.88 3.09 7.46
N LEU A 80 -4.51 3.12 6.31
CA LEU A 80 -3.80 3.25 5.04
C LEU A 80 -3.10 4.61 4.94
N TRP A 81 -3.75 5.66 5.42
CA TRP A 81 -3.12 6.98 5.46
C TRP A 81 -1.87 6.97 6.34
N ALA A 82 -1.96 6.35 7.51
CA ALA A 82 -0.80 6.26 8.41
C ALA A 82 0.31 5.45 7.75
N LEU A 83 -0.03 4.36 7.09
CA LEU A 83 0.95 3.55 6.36
C LEU A 83 1.62 4.37 5.26
N TYR A 84 0.84 5.10 4.48
CA TYR A 84 1.39 5.94 3.42
C TYR A 84 2.33 6.99 4.00
N ARG A 85 1.87 7.72 5.01
CA ARG A 85 2.65 8.81 5.61
C ARG A 85 3.95 8.30 6.24
N ASP A 86 3.88 7.17 6.96
CA ASP A 86 5.00 6.69 7.75
C ASP A 86 5.96 5.79 6.98
N THR A 87 5.49 5.16 5.92
CA THR A 87 6.28 4.16 5.19
C THR A 87 6.37 4.44 3.70
N LEU A 88 5.23 4.52 3.03
CA LEU A 88 5.21 4.57 1.58
C LEU A 88 5.74 5.90 1.04
N ARG A 89 5.35 7.00 1.66
CA ARG A 89 5.79 8.32 1.21
C ARG A 89 7.30 8.47 1.32
N ASP A 90 7.89 7.95 2.39
CA ASP A 90 9.32 8.03 2.57
C ASP A 90 10.07 7.27 1.47
N ARG A 91 9.55 6.10 1.10
CA ARG A 91 10.18 5.30 0.04
C ARG A 91 10.07 5.97 -1.31
N ILE A 92 8.95 6.61 -1.59
CA ILE A 92 8.77 7.36 -2.82
C ILE A 92 9.68 8.58 -2.81
N GLY A 93 9.71 9.31 -1.70
CA GLY A 93 10.46 10.54 -1.56
C GLY A 93 11.96 10.36 -1.51
N SER A 94 12.44 9.16 -1.19
CA SER A 94 13.87 8.92 -1.08
C SER A 94 14.63 9.15 -2.39
N LYS A 95 13.91 9.22 -3.49
CA LYS A 95 14.52 9.53 -4.79
C LYS A 95 14.60 11.01 -5.08
N CYS A 96 14.01 11.83 -4.24
CA CYS A 96 14.05 13.28 -4.39
C CYS A 96 15.21 13.80 -3.59
N SER A 97 16.29 14.09 -4.26
CA SER A 97 17.49 14.63 -3.62
C SER A 97 17.58 16.13 -3.75
N CYS A 98 16.61 16.79 -3.89
CA CYS A 98 16.57 18.17 -4.12
C CYS A 98 16.67 19.08 -3.02
N GLY A 99 17.28 18.92 -3.06
CA GLY A 99 17.25 19.62 -2.28
C GLY A 99 16.94 20.51 -2.34
N LEU A 100 17.09 19.87 -2.89
CA LEU A 100 16.78 20.54 -2.89
C LEU A 100 15.99 21.09 -2.90
N TYR A 101 15.75 20.90 -2.96
CA TYR A 101 15.09 21.37 -3.02
C TYR A 101 14.26 21.59 -2.96
N ASP A 102 14.30 21.79 -3.25
CA ASP A 102 13.63 21.82 -3.14
C ASP A 102 13.03 21.59 -3.25
N VAL A 103 13.27 21.28 -3.56
CA VAL A 103 12.92 20.94 -3.66
C VAL A 103 12.75 20.32 -3.70
N CYS A 104 13.16 20.00 -3.69
CA CYS A 104 13.31 19.59 -3.78
C CYS A 104 12.97 19.29 -3.52
N HIS A 105 13.22 19.21 -3.67
CA HIS A 105 13.20 19.10 -3.52
C HIS A 105 12.87 18.38 -3.39
N CYS A 106 13.26 17.98 -3.51
CA CYS A 106 13.24 17.38 -3.41
C CYS A 106 12.75 17.00 -2.83
N HIS A 107 12.85 16.94 -2.79
CA HIS A 107 12.59 16.83 -2.33
C HIS A 107 12.29 16.50 -2.34
#